data_300af48d68a7013d7836617a726869cb
#
_entry.id   300af48d68a7013d7836617a726869cb
#
_cell.length_a   1.000
_cell.length_b   1.000
_cell.length_c   1.000
_cell.angle_alpha   90.00
_cell.angle_beta   90.00
_cell.angle_gamma   90.00
#
_symmetry.space_group_name_H-M   'P 1'
#
loop_
_entity.id
_entity.type
_entity.pdbx_description
1 polymer ?
#
loop_
_entity_poly.entity_id
_entity_poly.type
_entity_poly.pdbx_seq_one_letter_code
_entity_poly.pdbx_strand_id
1 'polypeptide(L)' 'MTVPLYMDVHVPLAITEQLRRRGVDVLTASEDKTTTLPDDELLERATLLGRVIFTQDIRFKALAAN' A
#
# COMPACT_ATOMS: atom_id res chain seq x y z
N MET A 1 18.67 -1.29 2.14
CA MET A 1 17.67 -0.24 1.95
C MET A 1 16.34 -0.86 1.54
N THR A 2 15.27 -0.50 2.21
CA THR A 2 13.96 -1.04 1.91
C THR A 2 13.11 0.01 1.19
N VAL A 3 12.28 -0.46 0.26
CA VAL A 3 11.33 0.41 -0.44
C VAL A 3 10.16 0.70 0.50
N PRO A 4 9.77 1.97 0.70
CA PRO A 4 8.60 2.27 1.52
C PRO A 4 7.34 1.80 0.81
N LEU A 5 6.45 1.14 1.55
CA LEU A 5 5.23 0.55 1.02
C LEU A 5 3.99 1.24 1.57
N TYR A 6 2.95 1.28 0.74
CA TYR A 6 1.61 1.71 1.12
C TYR A 6 0.68 0.52 0.99
N MET A 7 0.14 0.05 2.10
CA MET A 7 -0.59 -1.21 2.16
C MET A 7 -2.08 -0.98 2.01
N ASP A 8 -2.69 -1.61 0.99
CA ASP A 8 -4.14 -1.55 0.78
C ASP A 8 -4.88 -2.23 1.94
N VAL A 9 -6.12 -1.79 2.18
CA VAL A 9 -6.98 -2.30 3.25
C VAL A 9 -7.28 -3.80 3.09
N HIS A 10 -7.28 -4.31 1.88
CA HIS A 10 -7.58 -5.71 1.60
C HIS A 10 -6.41 -6.66 1.85
N VAL A 11 -5.23 -6.14 2.14
CA VAL A 11 -4.06 -6.97 2.44
C VAL A 11 -4.14 -7.41 3.90
N PRO A 12 -3.98 -8.73 4.18
CA PRO A 12 -4.03 -9.22 5.56
C PRO A 12 -2.98 -8.55 6.44
N LEU A 13 -3.37 -8.22 7.67
CA LEU A 13 -2.48 -7.58 8.63
C LEU A 13 -1.23 -8.42 8.91
N ALA A 14 -1.35 -9.74 8.84
CA ALA A 14 -0.21 -10.63 9.04
C ALA A 14 0.93 -10.34 8.06
N ILE A 15 0.60 -10.01 6.82
CA ILE A 15 1.62 -9.66 5.81
C ILE A 15 2.32 -8.37 6.21
N THR A 16 1.56 -7.36 6.62
CA THR A 16 2.11 -6.09 7.09
C THR A 16 3.07 -6.30 8.25
N GLU A 17 2.66 -7.11 9.23
CA GLU A 17 3.48 -7.38 10.40
C GLU A 17 4.78 -8.10 10.04
N GLN A 18 4.71 -9.07 9.13
CA GLN A 18 5.90 -9.79 8.67
C GLN A 18 6.89 -8.87 7.98
N LEU A 19 6.39 -7.98 7.13
CA LEU A 19 7.24 -7.01 6.44
C LEU A 19 7.90 -6.04 7.42
N ARG A 20 7.14 -5.58 8.42
CA ARG A 20 7.67 -4.69 9.45
C ARG A 20 8.76 -5.36 10.26
N ARG A 21 8.62 -6.65 10.55
CA ARG A 21 9.64 -7.42 11.25
C ARG A 21 10.95 -7.52 10.47
N ARG A 22 10.85 -7.45 9.15
CA ARG A 22 12.02 -7.48 8.26
C ARG A 22 12.61 -6.08 8.02
N GLY A 23 12.10 -5.07 8.71
CA GLY A 23 12.61 -3.71 8.59
C GLY A 23 12.03 -2.91 7.44
N VAL A 24 10.95 -3.39 6.82
CA VAL A 24 10.31 -2.66 5.73
C VAL A 24 9.44 -1.55 6.31
N ASP A 25 9.55 -0.35 5.72
CA ASP A 25 8.71 0.80 6.10
C ASP A 25 7.35 0.64 5.45
N VAL A 26 6.34 0.32 6.23
CA VAL A 26 4.98 0.07 5.75
C VAL A 26 4.01 1.04 6.41
N LEU A 27 3.25 1.76 5.60
CA LEU A 27 2.10 2.54 6.04
C LEU A 27 0.85 1.86 5.52
N THR A 28 -0.12 1.59 6.39
CA THR A 28 -1.39 0.98 5.97
C THR A 28 -2.42 2.04 5.65
N ALA A 29 -3.36 1.70 4.77
CA ALA A 29 -4.48 2.60 4.45
C ALA A 29 -5.31 2.89 5.70
N SER A 30 -5.44 1.93 6.61
CA SER A 30 -6.14 2.14 7.88
C SER A 30 -5.46 3.19 8.73
N GLU A 31 -4.13 3.15 8.82
CA GLU A 31 -3.35 4.13 9.58
C GLU A 31 -3.41 5.53 8.95
N ASP A 32 -3.47 5.58 7.62
CA ASP A 32 -3.56 6.84 6.89
C ASP A 32 -4.99 7.35 6.75
N LYS A 33 -5.98 6.59 7.26
CA LYS A 33 -7.40 6.94 7.22
C LYS A 33 -7.93 7.10 5.80
N THR A 34 -7.45 6.26 4.88
CA THR A 34 -7.81 6.32 3.46
C THR A 34 -8.56 5.07 2.99
N THR A 35 -9.15 4.32 3.92
CA THR A 35 -9.80 3.04 3.60
C THR A 35 -11.01 3.20 2.67
N THR A 36 -11.58 4.39 2.57
CA THR A 36 -12.74 4.67 1.73
C THR A 36 -12.39 5.29 0.39
N LEU A 37 -11.11 5.53 0.12
CA LEU A 37 -10.70 6.13 -1.14
C LEU A 37 -10.81 5.14 -2.30
N PRO A 38 -11.24 5.61 -3.50
CA PRO A 38 -11.16 4.79 -4.70
C PRO A 38 -9.72 4.44 -5.06
N ASP A 39 -9.55 3.40 -5.88
CA ASP A 39 -8.24 2.87 -6.22
C ASP A 39 -7.30 3.91 -6.84
N ASP A 40 -7.83 4.76 -7.74
CA ASP A 40 -7.04 5.80 -8.39
C ASP A 40 -6.56 6.85 -7.40
N GLU A 41 -7.40 7.23 -6.45
CA GLU A 41 -7.02 8.19 -5.40
C GLU A 41 -6.04 7.59 -4.42
N LEU A 42 -6.16 6.29 -4.14
CA LEU A 42 -5.20 5.58 -3.29
C LEU A 42 -3.81 5.54 -3.92
N LEU A 43 -3.76 5.27 -5.21
CA LEU A 43 -2.51 5.25 -5.95
C LEU A 43 -1.86 6.64 -5.96
N GLU A 44 -2.67 7.67 -6.16
CA GLU A 44 -2.23 9.06 -6.11
C GLU A 44 -1.66 9.40 -4.73
N ARG A 45 -2.34 8.96 -3.68
CA ARG A 45 -1.90 9.17 -2.30
C ARG A 45 -0.56 8.52 -2.03
N ALA A 46 -0.39 7.26 -2.46
CA ALA A 46 0.86 6.55 -2.30
C ALA A 46 2.00 7.26 -3.03
N THR A 47 1.74 7.72 -4.25
CA THR A 47 2.73 8.45 -5.05
C THR A 47 3.13 9.75 -4.36
N LEU A 48 2.16 10.48 -3.82
CA LEU A 48 2.40 11.73 -3.10
C LEU A 48 3.30 11.51 -1.88
N LEU A 49 3.14 10.38 -1.21
CA LEU A 49 3.94 10.03 -0.04
C LEU A 49 5.27 9.38 -0.41
N GLY A 50 5.54 9.17 -1.69
CA GLY A 50 6.76 8.50 -2.14
C GLY A 50 6.79 7.03 -1.81
N ARG A 51 5.62 6.39 -1.74
CA ARG A 51 5.49 4.98 -1.39
C ARG A 51 5.00 4.16 -2.56
N VAL A 52 5.41 2.89 -2.60
CA VAL A 52 4.91 1.94 -3.59
C VAL A 52 3.67 1.27 -3.01
N ILE A 53 2.59 1.25 -3.78
CA ILE A 53 1.36 0.61 -3.33
C ILE A 53 1.48 -0.91 -3.42
N PHE A 54 1.03 -1.58 -2.37
CA PHE A 54 0.98 -3.04 -2.29
C PHE A 54 -0.47 -3.46 -2.10
N THR A 55 -1.00 -4.23 -3.04
CA THR A 55 -2.39 -4.67 -3.00
C THR A 55 -2.52 -6.05 -3.64
N GLN A 56 -3.56 -6.77 -3.23
CA GLN A 56 -3.92 -8.05 -3.85
C GLN A 56 -4.93 -7.87 -4.99
N ASP A 57 -5.39 -6.64 -5.23
CA ASP A 57 -6.35 -6.37 -6.29
C ASP A 57 -5.64 -6.34 -7.65
N ILE A 58 -6.03 -7.26 -8.54
CA ILE A 58 -5.45 -7.38 -9.87
C ILE A 58 -5.63 -6.11 -10.69
N ARG A 59 -6.75 -5.42 -10.51
CA ARG A 59 -7.03 -4.17 -11.22
C ARG A 59 -6.03 -3.08 -10.84
N PHE A 60 -5.68 -3.04 -9.57
CA PHE A 60 -4.67 -2.12 -9.07
C PHE A 60 -3.31 -2.42 -9.68
N LYS A 61 -2.96 -3.69 -9.79
CA LYS A 61 -1.72 -4.14 -10.43
C LYS A 61 -1.65 -3.68 -11.88
N ALA A 62 -2.75 -3.81 -12.61
CA ALA A 62 -2.82 -3.41 -14.00
C ALA A 62 -2.58 -1.90 -14.16
N LEU A 63 -3.15 -1.09 -13.26
CA LEU A 63 -2.93 0.36 -13.25
C LEU A 63 -1.47 0.69 -12.95
N ALA A 64 -0.86 0.00 -12.01
CA ALA A 64 0.52 0.25 -11.63
C ALA A 64 1.52 -0.20 -12.69
N ALA A 65 1.16 -1.17 -13.52
CA ALA A 65 2.03 -1.70 -14.56
C ALA A 65 2.12 -0.80 -15.79
N ASN A 66 1.22 0.16 -15.90
CA ASN A 66 1.26 1.12 -17.01
C ASN A 66 2.18 2.30 -16.68
#